data_dcbcef8ce7af8faef62da72e78034191
#
_entry.id   dcbcef8ce7af8faef62da72e78034191
#
_cell.length_a   1.000
_cell.length_b   1.000
_cell.length_c   1.000
_cell.angle_alpha   90.00
_cell.angle_beta   90.00
_cell.angle_gamma   90.00
#
_symmetry.space_group_name_H-M   'P 1'
#
loop_
_entity.id
_entity.type
_entity.pdbx_description
1 polymer ?
#
loop_
_entity_poly.entity_id
_entity_poly.type
_entity_poly.pdbx_seq_one_letter_code
_entity_poly.pdbx_strand_id
1 'polypeptide(L)'
;MNKFKNLIVLGPLLCAIHHFEEHIIFNFIEWKLKYFQHSAAELSTEAILSILTCILVIFAFLHLVKNNRVSAHLVLFMLFAIQVVNAFYHIFFSFYFSDFSPGTVTAAVLYLPVNFLIVQAAFKEGFLKGYFEYGLIALLGTATFVLFEIFGPIIIGLAIIFCFVYF
;
A
#
# COMPACT_ATOMS: atom_id res chain seq x y z
N MET A 1 -25.64 -3.94 1.76
CA MET A 1 -24.79 -2.76 1.48
C MET A 1 -23.35 -3.26 1.36
N ASN A 2 -22.75 -3.19 0.16
CA ASN A 2 -21.41 -3.72 -0.11
C ASN A 2 -20.35 -2.89 0.62
N LYS A 3 -19.98 -3.32 1.82
CA LYS A 3 -19.00 -2.61 2.66
C LYS A 3 -17.62 -2.58 2.03
N PHE A 4 -17.21 -3.67 1.35
CA PHE A 4 -15.91 -3.75 0.69
C PHE A 4 -15.72 -2.64 -0.35
N LYS A 5 -16.70 -2.45 -1.27
CA LYS A 5 -16.69 -1.38 -2.26
C LYS A 5 -16.54 0.03 -1.66
N ASN A 6 -17.25 0.27 -0.56
CA ASN A 6 -17.21 1.57 0.09
C ASN A 6 -15.88 1.83 0.81
N LEU A 7 -15.27 0.78 1.36
CA LEU A 7 -14.02 0.91 2.10
C LEU A 7 -12.81 1.06 1.18
N ILE A 8 -12.75 0.34 0.05
CA ILE A 8 -11.58 0.42 -0.85
C ILE A 8 -11.40 1.82 -1.48
N VAL A 9 -12.47 2.61 -1.58
CA VAL A 9 -12.39 4.00 -2.07
C VAL A 9 -11.58 4.89 -1.12
N LEU A 10 -11.45 4.50 0.15
CA LEU A 10 -10.60 5.22 1.11
C LEU A 10 -9.11 5.01 0.83
N GLY A 11 -8.70 3.92 0.17
CA GLY A 11 -7.30 3.61 -0.08
C GLY A 11 -6.50 4.76 -0.70
N PRO A 12 -6.92 5.34 -1.84
CA PRO A 12 -6.23 6.49 -2.43
C PRO A 12 -6.17 7.71 -1.52
N LEU A 13 -7.26 8.01 -0.80
CA LEU A 13 -7.32 9.14 0.14
C LEU A 13 -6.33 8.95 1.29
N LEU A 14 -6.28 7.76 1.85
CA LEU A 14 -5.33 7.45 2.93
C LEU A 14 -3.89 7.52 2.45
N CYS A 15 -3.61 7.10 1.20
CA CYS A 15 -2.31 7.24 0.58
C CYS A 15 -1.87 8.72 0.51
N ALA A 16 -2.76 9.60 0.08
CA ALA A 16 -2.47 11.03 0.02
C ALA A 16 -2.24 11.65 1.41
N ILE A 17 -3.06 11.28 2.41
CA ILE A 17 -2.90 11.77 3.80
C ILE A 17 -1.58 11.29 4.40
N HIS A 18 -1.20 10.04 4.16
CA HIS A 18 0.05 9.48 4.67
C HIS A 18 1.27 10.19 4.06
N HIS A 19 1.28 10.39 2.75
CA HIS A 19 2.35 11.16 2.10
C HIS A 19 2.42 12.61 2.55
N PHE A 20 1.27 13.21 2.89
CA PHE A 20 1.26 14.56 3.48
C PHE A 20 1.98 14.57 4.83
N GLU A 21 1.78 13.56 5.69
CA GLU A 21 2.56 13.41 6.92
C GLU A 21 4.04 13.25 6.62
N GLU A 22 4.41 12.33 5.72
CA GLU A 22 5.80 11.99 5.42
C GLU A 22 6.63 13.16 4.89
N HIS A 23 6.05 13.97 3.99
CA HIS A 23 6.82 14.89 3.16
C HIS A 23 6.49 16.36 3.36
N ILE A 24 5.29 16.68 3.90
CA ILE A 24 4.86 18.08 4.14
C ILE A 24 5.00 18.43 5.61
N ILE A 25 4.54 17.55 6.53
CA ILE A 25 4.66 17.79 7.97
C ILE A 25 6.08 17.45 8.44
N PHE A 26 6.62 16.34 7.96
CA PHE A 26 7.95 15.83 8.30
C PHE A 26 8.79 15.69 7.03
N ASN A 27 10.09 15.40 7.18
CA ASN A 27 11.01 15.16 6.07
C ASN A 27 11.48 13.70 6.07
N PHE A 28 10.66 12.82 5.48
CA PHE A 28 10.97 11.39 5.38
C PHE A 28 12.28 11.13 4.62
N ILE A 29 12.58 11.91 3.59
CA ILE A 29 13.83 11.74 2.82
C ILE A 29 15.05 11.97 3.71
N GLU A 30 15.05 13.02 4.50
CA GLU A 30 16.14 13.32 5.43
C GLU A 30 16.28 12.21 6.49
N TRP A 31 15.16 11.77 7.07
CA TRP A 31 15.14 10.66 7.99
C TRP A 31 15.67 9.37 7.34
N LYS A 32 15.23 9.05 6.12
CA LYS A 32 15.69 7.86 5.39
C LYS A 32 17.19 7.91 5.10
N LEU A 33 17.73 9.05 4.66
CA LEU A 33 19.17 9.23 4.40
C LEU A 33 20.02 9.14 5.66
N LYS A 34 19.49 9.48 6.82
CA LYS A 34 20.18 9.35 8.11
C LYS A 34 20.52 7.89 8.46
N TYR A 35 19.65 6.96 8.10
CA TYR A 35 19.77 5.55 8.49
C TYR A 35 20.11 4.60 7.33
N PHE A 36 19.77 4.98 6.11
CA PHE A 36 19.99 4.20 4.90
C PHE A 36 20.81 4.99 3.91
N GLN A 37 22.03 4.53 3.61
CA GLN A 37 23.02 5.27 2.80
C GLN A 37 22.61 5.47 1.33
N HIS A 38 21.61 4.77 0.83
CA HIS A 38 21.12 4.86 -0.54
C HIS A 38 19.61 4.98 -0.59
N SER A 39 19.11 6.00 -1.32
CA SER A 39 17.73 6.05 -1.75
C SER A 39 17.68 5.53 -3.19
N ALA A 40 16.99 4.42 -3.43
CA ALA A 40 16.81 3.91 -4.79
C ALA A 40 15.84 4.76 -5.64
N ALA A 41 15.26 5.81 -5.08
CA ALA A 41 14.28 6.62 -5.78
C ALA A 41 14.96 7.74 -6.58
N GLU A 42 15.06 7.56 -7.89
CA GLU A 42 15.41 8.62 -8.84
C GLU A 42 14.23 9.56 -9.15
N LEU A 43 13.01 9.19 -8.73
CA LEU A 43 11.80 9.98 -8.95
C LEU A 43 11.56 10.96 -7.80
N SER A 44 10.98 12.12 -8.14
CA SER A 44 10.55 13.06 -7.10
C SER A 44 9.43 12.45 -6.25
N THR A 45 9.34 12.91 -5.01
CA THR A 45 8.30 12.50 -4.06
C THR A 45 6.90 12.68 -4.62
N GLU A 46 6.65 13.81 -5.31
CA GLU A 46 5.36 14.11 -5.93
C GLU A 46 5.03 13.13 -7.05
N ALA A 47 6.03 12.69 -7.82
CA ALA A 47 5.86 11.70 -8.87
C ALA A 47 5.49 10.33 -8.26
N ILE A 48 6.20 9.91 -7.21
CA ILE A 48 5.90 8.65 -6.51
C ILE A 48 4.49 8.68 -5.92
N LEU A 49 4.11 9.75 -5.20
CA LEU A 49 2.77 9.92 -4.65
C LEU A 49 1.71 9.84 -5.75
N SER A 50 1.92 10.57 -6.85
CA SER A 50 0.96 10.60 -7.96
C SER A 50 0.78 9.21 -8.56
N ILE A 51 1.87 8.49 -8.79
CA ILE A 51 1.85 7.13 -9.35
C ILE A 51 1.12 6.16 -8.41
N LEU A 52 1.48 6.12 -7.12
CA LEU A 52 0.87 5.20 -6.15
C LEU A 52 -0.61 5.50 -5.93
N THR A 53 -0.97 6.78 -5.82
CA THR A 53 -2.37 7.18 -5.69
C THR A 53 -3.18 6.83 -6.94
N CYS A 54 -2.66 7.09 -8.15
CA CYS A 54 -3.32 6.71 -9.41
C CYS A 54 -3.52 5.21 -9.53
N ILE A 55 -2.54 4.40 -9.14
CA ILE A 55 -2.64 2.94 -9.13
C ILE A 55 -3.81 2.50 -8.23
N LEU A 56 -3.89 3.01 -7.01
CA LEU A 56 -4.97 2.67 -6.08
C LEU A 56 -6.33 3.11 -6.61
N VAL A 57 -6.44 4.30 -7.24
CA VAL A 57 -7.67 4.76 -7.89
C VAL A 57 -8.08 3.80 -9.02
N ILE A 58 -7.15 3.43 -9.90
CA ILE A 58 -7.43 2.55 -11.05
C ILE A 58 -7.93 1.19 -10.56
N PHE A 59 -7.26 0.55 -9.61
CA PHE A 59 -7.65 -0.78 -9.14
C PHE A 59 -8.95 -0.74 -8.31
N ALA A 60 -9.18 0.31 -7.51
CA ALA A 60 -10.46 0.51 -6.83
C ALA A 60 -11.58 0.67 -7.87
N PHE A 61 -11.40 1.51 -8.89
CA PHE A 61 -12.37 1.71 -9.96
C PHE A 61 -12.64 0.42 -10.74
N LEU A 62 -11.60 -0.33 -11.11
CA LEU A 62 -11.75 -1.64 -11.77
C LEU A 62 -12.60 -2.58 -10.94
N HIS A 63 -12.41 -2.62 -9.62
CA HIS A 63 -13.26 -3.44 -8.77
C HIS A 63 -14.71 -2.91 -8.70
N LEU A 64 -14.92 -1.60 -8.64
CA LEU A 64 -16.26 -1.02 -8.67
C LEU A 64 -17.04 -1.44 -9.92
N VAL A 65 -16.37 -1.52 -11.07
CA VAL A 65 -16.96 -1.94 -12.36
C VAL A 65 -17.13 -3.45 -12.45
N LYS A 66 -16.07 -4.22 -12.21
CA LYS A 66 -16.05 -5.69 -12.40
C LYS A 66 -16.74 -6.46 -11.30
N ASN A 67 -16.62 -6.00 -10.06
CA ASN A 67 -17.24 -6.59 -8.87
C ASN A 67 -17.06 -8.12 -8.76
N ASN A 68 -15.87 -8.61 -9.00
CA ASN A 68 -15.55 -10.03 -8.94
C ASN A 68 -14.37 -10.31 -8.01
N ARG A 69 -14.08 -11.61 -7.75
CA ARG A 69 -12.99 -12.01 -6.84
C ARG A 69 -11.62 -11.59 -7.36
N VAL A 70 -11.38 -11.69 -8.66
CA VAL A 70 -10.08 -11.34 -9.24
C VAL A 70 -9.77 -9.85 -9.01
N SER A 71 -10.72 -8.96 -9.33
CA SER A 71 -10.54 -7.54 -9.08
C SER A 71 -10.41 -7.20 -7.59
N ALA A 72 -11.08 -7.92 -6.70
CA ALA A 72 -10.91 -7.76 -5.26
C ALA A 72 -9.50 -8.17 -4.80
N HIS A 73 -8.98 -9.31 -5.29
CA HIS A 73 -7.62 -9.76 -4.98
C HIS A 73 -6.56 -8.76 -5.44
N LEU A 74 -6.74 -8.15 -6.62
CA LEU A 74 -5.82 -7.12 -7.13
C LEU A 74 -5.83 -5.86 -6.26
N VAL A 75 -7.01 -5.39 -5.86
CA VAL A 75 -7.12 -4.26 -4.92
C VAL A 75 -6.44 -4.60 -3.60
N LEU A 76 -6.73 -5.78 -3.03
CA LEU A 76 -6.12 -6.21 -1.76
C LEU A 76 -4.60 -6.33 -1.88
N PHE A 77 -4.09 -6.86 -2.99
CA PHE A 77 -2.66 -6.94 -3.26
C PHE A 77 -2.00 -5.56 -3.28
N MET A 78 -2.60 -4.60 -4.01
CA MET A 78 -2.06 -3.24 -4.10
C MET A 78 -2.14 -2.50 -2.75
N LEU A 79 -3.25 -2.62 -2.03
CA LEU A 79 -3.38 -2.04 -0.69
C LEU A 79 -2.37 -2.65 0.28
N PHE A 80 -2.15 -3.95 0.20
CA PHE A 80 -1.17 -4.62 1.06
C PHE A 80 0.24 -4.14 0.77
N ALA A 81 0.65 -4.11 -0.52
CA ALA A 81 1.97 -3.67 -0.93
C ALA A 81 2.23 -2.19 -0.59
N ILE A 82 1.26 -1.30 -0.86
CA ILE A 82 1.47 0.15 -0.74
C ILE A 82 1.22 0.65 0.69
N GLN A 83 0.26 0.05 1.44
CA GLN A 83 -0.17 0.60 2.73
C GLN A 83 0.20 -0.28 3.92
N VAL A 84 -0.14 -1.59 3.87
CA VAL A 84 0.03 -2.44 5.05
C VAL A 84 1.51 -2.68 5.36
N VAL A 85 2.29 -3.06 4.35
CA VAL A 85 3.74 -3.31 4.55
C VAL A 85 4.48 -2.02 4.87
N ASN A 86 4.12 -0.92 4.21
CA ASN A 86 4.65 0.40 4.51
C ASN A 86 4.35 0.81 5.96
N ALA A 87 3.13 0.56 6.46
CA ALA A 87 2.80 0.84 7.86
C ALA A 87 3.72 0.07 8.83
N PHE A 88 3.93 -1.22 8.59
CA PHE A 88 4.87 -2.00 9.40
C PHE A 88 6.31 -1.50 9.27
N TYR A 89 6.73 -1.05 8.09
CA TYR A 89 8.04 -0.44 7.88
C TYR A 89 8.24 0.77 8.80
N HIS A 90 7.34 1.77 8.78
CA HIS A 90 7.45 2.96 9.61
C HIS A 90 7.43 2.65 11.11
N ILE A 91 6.51 1.79 11.54
CA ILE A 91 6.40 1.39 12.95
C ILE A 91 7.66 0.64 13.39
N PHE A 92 8.09 -0.36 12.61
CA PHE A 92 9.29 -1.15 12.94
C PHE A 92 10.53 -0.28 13.06
N PHE A 93 10.81 0.57 12.07
CA PHE A 93 12.02 1.39 12.09
C PHE A 93 11.97 2.54 13.09
N SER A 94 10.78 3.04 13.44
CA SER A 94 10.66 3.96 14.58
C SER A 94 11.14 3.33 15.88
N PHE A 95 10.78 2.07 16.13
CA PHE A 95 11.26 1.35 17.32
C PHE A 95 12.73 0.95 17.20
N TYR A 96 13.14 0.43 16.05
CA TYR A 96 14.49 -0.08 15.83
C TYR A 96 15.57 1.00 15.99
N PHE A 97 15.33 2.19 15.45
CA PHE A 97 16.25 3.32 15.58
C PHE A 97 15.99 4.20 16.80
N SER A 98 14.95 3.92 17.59
CA SER A 98 14.49 4.81 18.68
C SER A 98 14.33 6.25 18.23
N ASP A 99 13.89 6.44 16.98
CA ASP A 99 13.68 7.73 16.33
C ASP A 99 12.38 7.69 15.52
N PHE A 100 11.59 8.75 15.61
CA PHE A 100 10.29 8.81 14.95
C PHE A 100 10.45 8.78 13.43
N SER A 101 9.98 7.71 12.80
CA SER A 101 9.90 7.64 11.34
C SER A 101 8.70 8.45 10.85
N PRO A 102 8.89 9.48 10.00
CA PRO A 102 7.79 10.21 9.37
C PRO A 102 6.81 9.24 8.68
N GLY A 103 5.50 9.44 8.86
CA GLY A 103 4.48 8.52 8.37
C GLY A 103 3.96 7.52 9.43
N THR A 104 4.63 7.36 10.58
CA THR A 104 4.24 6.39 11.61
C THR A 104 2.84 6.63 12.16
N VAL A 105 2.41 7.88 12.34
CA VAL A 105 1.10 8.19 12.93
C VAL A 105 -0.03 7.76 12.01
N THR A 106 -0.01 8.20 10.76
CA THR A 106 -1.04 7.82 9.77
C THR A 106 -0.98 6.34 9.44
N ALA A 107 0.21 5.74 9.43
CA ALA A 107 0.39 4.30 9.29
C ALA A 107 -0.36 3.52 10.39
N ALA A 108 -0.14 3.87 11.65
CA ALA A 108 -0.75 3.17 12.78
C ALA A 108 -2.25 3.47 12.92
N VAL A 109 -2.68 4.72 12.71
CA VAL A 109 -4.03 5.18 13.01
C VAL A 109 -4.98 5.05 11.81
N LEU A 110 -4.47 5.13 10.58
CA LEU A 110 -5.28 5.08 9.37
C LEU A 110 -5.04 3.81 8.56
N TYR A 111 -3.80 3.52 8.14
CA TYR A 111 -3.53 2.38 7.26
C TYR A 111 -3.93 1.06 7.88
N LEU A 112 -3.42 0.73 9.07
CA LEU A 112 -3.69 -0.57 9.68
C LEU A 112 -5.19 -0.76 10.01
N PRO A 113 -5.90 0.18 10.68
CA PRO A 113 -7.30 -0.03 11.01
C PRO A 113 -8.21 -0.12 9.77
N VAL A 114 -8.00 0.75 8.78
CA VAL A 114 -8.86 0.75 7.58
C VAL A 114 -8.60 -0.48 6.71
N ASN A 115 -7.35 -0.88 6.50
CA ASN A 115 -7.04 -2.11 5.77
C ASN A 115 -7.55 -3.36 6.50
N PHE A 116 -7.52 -3.39 7.83
CA PHE A 116 -8.15 -4.46 8.61
C PHE A 116 -9.67 -4.55 8.33
N LEU A 117 -10.37 -3.41 8.29
CA LEU A 117 -11.80 -3.39 7.94
C LEU A 117 -12.06 -3.81 6.50
N ILE A 118 -11.20 -3.43 5.55
CA ILE A 118 -11.28 -3.86 4.14
C ILE A 118 -11.14 -5.38 4.04
N VAL A 119 -10.14 -5.96 4.70
CA VAL A 119 -9.92 -7.41 4.71
C VAL A 119 -11.11 -8.15 5.35
N GLN A 120 -11.63 -7.65 6.48
CA GLN A 120 -12.84 -8.22 7.08
C GLN A 120 -14.04 -8.18 6.13
N ALA A 121 -14.23 -7.07 5.41
CA ALA A 121 -15.31 -6.95 4.43
C ALA A 121 -15.10 -7.93 3.27
N ALA A 122 -13.87 -8.12 2.79
CA ALA A 122 -13.53 -9.08 1.74
C ALA A 122 -13.88 -10.53 2.14
N PHE A 123 -13.60 -10.93 3.38
CA PHE A 123 -14.01 -12.24 3.91
C PHE A 123 -15.54 -12.36 4.01
N LYS A 124 -16.21 -11.35 4.57
CA LYS A 124 -17.67 -11.37 4.76
C LYS A 124 -18.44 -11.39 3.44
N GLU A 125 -17.92 -10.75 2.40
CA GLU A 125 -18.53 -10.67 1.07
C GLU A 125 -18.08 -11.81 0.13
N GLY A 126 -17.24 -12.76 0.62
CA GLY A 126 -16.80 -13.94 -0.11
C GLY A 126 -15.74 -13.67 -1.20
N PHE A 127 -15.13 -12.50 -1.21
CA PHE A 127 -13.98 -12.21 -2.08
C PHE A 127 -12.73 -12.99 -1.64
N LEU A 128 -12.55 -13.19 -0.33
CA LEU A 128 -11.57 -14.10 0.26
C LEU A 128 -12.28 -15.35 0.82
N LYS A 129 -11.85 -16.54 0.42
CA LYS A 129 -12.42 -17.80 0.89
C LYS A 129 -11.67 -18.41 2.07
N GLY A 130 -10.43 -17.99 2.31
CA GLY A 130 -9.64 -18.54 3.39
C GLY A 130 -8.37 -17.74 3.68
N TYR A 131 -7.78 -18.03 4.84
CA TYR A 131 -6.53 -17.38 5.27
C TYR A 131 -5.35 -17.70 4.36
N PHE A 132 -5.38 -18.83 3.63
CA PHE A 132 -4.34 -19.17 2.66
C PHE A 132 -4.29 -18.16 1.49
N GLU A 133 -5.46 -17.82 0.93
CA GLU A 133 -5.55 -16.80 -0.14
C GLU A 133 -5.04 -15.44 0.35
N TYR A 134 -5.45 -15.05 1.55
CA TYR A 134 -4.97 -13.81 2.16
C TYR A 134 -3.45 -13.85 2.40
N GLY A 135 -2.93 -14.99 2.88
CA GLY A 135 -1.49 -15.20 3.08
C GLY A 135 -0.68 -15.08 1.79
N LEU A 136 -1.20 -15.60 0.67
CA LEU A 136 -0.56 -15.43 -0.64
C LEU A 136 -0.53 -13.95 -1.08
N ILE A 137 -1.65 -13.24 -0.92
CA ILE A 137 -1.73 -11.80 -1.22
C ILE A 137 -0.74 -11.02 -0.35
N ALA A 138 -0.68 -11.34 0.93
CA ALA A 138 0.24 -10.71 1.88
C ALA A 138 1.71 -10.99 1.51
N LEU A 139 2.04 -12.22 1.14
CA LEU A 139 3.39 -12.61 0.71
C LEU A 139 3.81 -11.86 -0.56
N LEU A 140 2.94 -11.84 -1.57
CA LEU A 140 3.20 -11.14 -2.84
C LEU A 140 3.33 -9.63 -2.62
N GLY A 141 2.45 -9.03 -1.83
CA GLY A 141 2.52 -7.61 -1.49
C GLY A 141 3.79 -7.25 -0.72
N THR A 142 4.20 -8.08 0.23
CA THR A 142 5.46 -7.90 0.97
C THR A 142 6.67 -8.01 0.03
N ALA A 143 6.69 -9.02 -0.83
CA ALA A 143 7.76 -9.18 -1.82
C ALA A 143 7.85 -7.96 -2.74
N THR A 144 6.70 -7.47 -3.23
CA THR A 144 6.63 -6.28 -4.10
C THR A 144 7.18 -5.04 -3.38
N PHE A 145 6.81 -4.80 -2.12
CA PHE A 145 7.33 -3.68 -1.35
C PHE A 145 8.85 -3.78 -1.13
N VAL A 146 9.35 -4.94 -0.70
CA VAL A 146 10.79 -5.16 -0.48
C VAL A 146 11.58 -4.96 -1.78
N LEU A 147 11.09 -5.51 -2.89
CA LEU A 147 11.72 -5.32 -4.19
C LEU A 147 11.70 -3.85 -4.62
N PHE A 148 10.60 -3.13 -4.34
CA PHE A 148 10.52 -1.69 -4.60
C PHE A 148 11.57 -0.91 -3.80
N GLU A 149 11.78 -1.22 -2.53
CA GLU A 149 12.80 -0.58 -1.71
C GLU A 149 14.23 -0.83 -2.22
N ILE A 150 14.48 -2.00 -2.85
CA ILE A 150 15.80 -2.38 -3.39
C ILE A 150 16.02 -1.83 -4.80
N PHE A 151 15.03 -1.98 -5.69
CA PHE A 151 15.18 -1.72 -7.14
C PHE A 151 14.43 -0.46 -7.60
N GLY A 152 13.70 0.20 -6.71
CA GLY A 152 12.98 1.44 -7.01
C GLY A 152 11.76 1.26 -7.94
N PRO A 153 11.39 2.32 -8.68
CA PRO A 153 10.10 2.43 -9.38
C PRO A 153 9.84 1.40 -10.47
N ILE A 154 10.87 0.74 -11.01
CA ILE A 154 10.73 -0.31 -12.03
C ILE A 154 9.83 -1.46 -11.55
N ILE A 155 9.85 -1.75 -10.25
CA ILE A 155 9.04 -2.80 -9.63
C ILE A 155 7.54 -2.46 -9.69
N ILE A 156 7.18 -1.19 -9.58
CA ILE A 156 5.79 -0.74 -9.73
C ILE A 156 5.29 -1.07 -11.14
N GLY A 157 6.10 -0.77 -12.16
CA GLY A 157 5.78 -1.10 -13.55
C GLY A 157 5.57 -2.62 -13.76
N LEU A 158 6.46 -3.44 -13.21
CA LEU A 158 6.34 -4.90 -13.28
C LEU A 158 5.11 -5.42 -12.52
N ALA A 159 4.79 -4.87 -11.35
CA ALA A 159 3.60 -5.23 -10.60
C ALA A 159 2.31 -4.88 -11.37
N ILE A 160 2.27 -3.74 -12.04
CA ILE A 160 1.13 -3.33 -12.89
C ILE A 160 1.00 -4.31 -14.08
N ILE A 161 2.09 -4.61 -14.79
CA ILE A 161 2.08 -5.57 -15.89
C ILE A 161 1.57 -6.94 -15.42
N PHE A 162 2.08 -7.42 -14.29
CA PHE A 162 1.60 -8.67 -13.68
C PHE A 162 0.09 -8.65 -13.43
N CYS A 163 -0.44 -7.56 -12.88
CA CYS A 163 -1.87 -7.41 -12.68
C CYS A 163 -2.67 -7.47 -13.98
N PHE A 164 -2.20 -6.82 -15.06
CA PHE A 164 -2.88 -6.86 -16.35
C PHE A 164 -2.83 -8.23 -17.03
N VAL A 165 -1.75 -8.99 -16.85
CA VAL A 165 -1.65 -10.38 -17.39
C VAL A 165 -2.57 -11.32 -16.61
N TYR A 166 -2.77 -11.09 -15.32
CA TYR A 166 -3.65 -11.90 -14.47
C TYR A 166 -5.14 -11.60 -14.72
N PHE A 167 -5.46 -10.41 -15.21
CA PHE A 167 -6.83 -9.95 -15.49
C PHE A 167 -7.31 -10.37 -16.84
#